data_d5cbd7cff47f04586df8254140ab3beb
#
_entry.id   d5cbd7cff47f04586df8254140ab3beb
#
_cell.length_a   1.000
_cell.length_b   1.000
_cell.length_c   1.000
_cell.angle_alpha   90.00
_cell.angle_beta   90.00
_cell.angle_gamma   90.00
#
_symmetry.space_group_name_H-M   'P 1'
#
loop_
_entity.id
_entity.type
_entity.pdbx_description
1 polymer ?
#
loop_
_entity_poly.entity_id
_entity_poly.type
_entity_poly.pdbx_seq_one_letter_code
_entity_poly.pdbx_strand_id
1 'polypeptide(L)'
;GGAFNAADTERSKLTEMTESNHNALTKLLEKEPHDDYEKQLQETIAKQYEEHLSAGNTWLFDSPELHMLQTYNGGDYEGNPELITVLANNALSANQWIESLGVEYRDKLGMATGAIWQRSHYGIEDKYPDGFASIFGFVDYIDSNDNIEIQLNTKAEELIINDGKVVGVKAMNGDNPVTYTANKGVVLATGGFGANVEMRQKYNTIWANLDKSIGCSNQSVAAQGDGIVMAEAVGAQLIDMGLIQLHPNGEVGTGMMMGVPATSGLNRIFVNNEGNRFVAEDARRDVMVNAIYAQPGGTMWIIADTNKHPEGDIAIENAVKLGKTFKADTVEELAEIIGVDAANLQKSIDDYNAVVDGGVDELGLTTYDKKLGNPPYYAAKRLPTVHHTMGGLKIDTECRVLGQDDTPISGLYAAGEVTGDIHGANRLGGNAIVDIAVFGRIAGESVALEK
;
A
#
# COMPACT_ATOMS: atom_id res chain seq x y z
N GLY A 1 -1.03 -5.33 5.95
CA GLY A 1 0.08 -4.83 5.27
C GLY A 1 1.45 -5.17 5.83
N GLY A 2 2.22 -4.20 6.23
CA GLY A 2 3.53 -4.39 6.86
C GLY A 2 4.69 -4.76 5.93
N ALA A 3 4.47 -4.77 4.61
CA ALA A 3 5.54 -4.97 3.65
C ALA A 3 6.39 -3.70 3.53
N PHE A 4 7.69 -3.85 3.63
CA PHE A 4 8.66 -2.78 3.46
C PHE A 4 9.48 -3.01 2.20
N ASN A 5 9.34 -2.17 1.18
CA ASN A 5 10.07 -2.30 -0.07
C ASN A 5 11.46 -1.66 0.02
N ALA A 6 12.51 -2.44 -0.24
CA ALA A 6 13.85 -1.92 -0.42
C ALA A 6 14.65 -2.83 -1.36
N ALA A 7 15.45 -2.25 -2.23
CA ALA A 7 16.42 -2.99 -3.02
C ALA A 7 17.55 -3.46 -2.09
N ASP A 8 17.55 -4.75 -1.76
CA ASP A 8 18.50 -5.40 -0.84
C ASP A 8 19.25 -6.50 -1.59
N THR A 9 20.46 -6.20 -1.98
CA THR A 9 21.30 -7.14 -2.73
C THR A 9 21.56 -8.43 -1.95
N GLU A 10 21.76 -8.36 -0.62
CA GLU A 10 22.09 -9.55 0.17
C GLU A 10 20.90 -10.51 0.25
N ARG A 11 19.71 -10.00 0.48
CA ARG A 11 18.48 -10.81 0.47
C ARG A 11 18.05 -11.24 -0.93
N SER A 12 18.32 -10.42 -1.96
CA SER A 12 18.04 -10.77 -3.35
C SER A 12 18.81 -12.01 -3.81
N LYS A 13 20.01 -12.28 -3.27
CA LYS A 13 20.79 -13.49 -3.52
C LYS A 13 20.08 -14.79 -3.12
N LEU A 14 19.08 -14.71 -2.25
CA LEU A 14 18.26 -15.85 -1.81
C LEU A 14 17.06 -16.14 -2.72
N THR A 15 16.91 -15.36 -3.79
CA THR A 15 15.81 -15.48 -4.76
C THR A 15 16.39 -15.66 -6.15
N GLU A 16 15.94 -16.66 -6.87
CA GLU A 16 16.36 -16.91 -8.25
C GLU A 16 15.70 -15.91 -9.21
N MET A 17 16.45 -15.40 -10.18
CA MET A 17 15.94 -14.62 -11.31
C MET A 17 15.25 -15.55 -12.29
N THR A 18 13.93 -15.55 -12.29
CA THR A 18 13.16 -16.41 -13.23
C THR A 18 13.13 -15.83 -14.65
N GLU A 19 12.79 -16.67 -15.62
CA GLU A 19 12.55 -16.21 -17.00
C GLU A 19 11.45 -15.13 -17.05
N SER A 20 10.41 -15.24 -16.22
CA SER A 20 9.36 -14.24 -16.11
C SER A 20 9.91 -12.89 -15.60
N ASN A 21 10.80 -12.90 -14.61
CA ASN A 21 11.45 -11.67 -14.13
C ASN A 21 12.32 -11.04 -15.23
N HIS A 22 13.09 -11.86 -15.94
CA HIS A 22 13.92 -11.40 -17.06
C HIS A 22 13.08 -10.73 -18.15
N ASN A 23 11.99 -11.38 -18.57
CA ASN A 23 11.08 -10.85 -19.59
C ASN A 23 10.39 -9.55 -19.13
N ALA A 24 9.96 -9.47 -17.86
CA ALA A 24 9.34 -8.28 -17.31
C ALA A 24 10.31 -7.10 -17.27
N LEU A 25 11.56 -7.33 -16.85
CA LEU A 25 12.59 -6.29 -16.82
C LEU A 25 12.97 -5.84 -18.23
N THR A 26 13.20 -6.77 -19.16
CA THR A 26 13.51 -6.46 -20.56
C THR A 26 12.41 -5.60 -21.18
N LYS A 27 11.15 -6.02 -21.02
CA LYS A 27 10.00 -5.25 -21.52
C LYS A 27 9.93 -3.84 -20.95
N LEU A 28 10.26 -3.69 -19.65
CA LEU A 28 10.30 -2.38 -18.98
C LEU A 28 11.41 -1.48 -19.56
N LEU A 29 12.57 -2.06 -19.87
CA LEU A 29 13.72 -1.32 -20.41
C LEU A 29 13.59 -1.00 -21.91
N GLU A 30 12.83 -1.79 -22.67
CA GLU A 30 12.59 -1.59 -24.11
C GLU A 30 11.40 -0.65 -24.40
N LYS A 31 10.63 -0.29 -23.37
CA LYS A 31 9.51 0.64 -23.51
C LYS A 31 10.01 2.02 -23.89
N GLU A 32 9.30 2.70 -24.80
CA GLU A 32 9.54 4.13 -25.07
C GLU A 32 9.41 4.94 -23.78
N PRO A 33 10.44 5.70 -23.39
CA PRO A 33 10.41 6.46 -22.16
C PRO A 33 9.38 7.60 -22.24
N HIS A 34 8.69 7.84 -21.14
CA HIS A 34 7.73 8.94 -21.00
C HIS A 34 8.44 10.30 -21.04
N ASP A 35 9.60 10.40 -20.39
CA ASP A 35 10.39 11.62 -20.26
C ASP A 35 11.88 11.34 -20.07
N ASP A 36 12.66 12.40 -19.85
CA ASP A 36 14.11 12.31 -19.63
C ASP A 36 14.46 11.58 -18.32
N TYR A 37 13.62 11.67 -17.28
CA TYR A 37 13.86 10.97 -16.02
C TYR A 37 13.72 9.45 -16.19
N GLU A 38 12.63 8.98 -16.80
CA GLU A 38 12.43 7.56 -17.11
C GLU A 38 13.58 7.04 -18.00
N LYS A 39 13.96 7.81 -19.03
CA LYS A 39 15.04 7.45 -19.93
C LYS A 39 16.38 7.24 -19.21
N GLN A 40 16.77 8.17 -18.33
CA GLN A 40 18.00 8.06 -17.55
C GLN A 40 17.99 6.83 -16.63
N LEU A 41 16.84 6.52 -16.01
CA LEU A 41 16.68 5.34 -15.18
C LEU A 41 16.81 4.06 -16.02
N GLN A 42 16.15 3.98 -17.19
CA GLN A 42 16.26 2.82 -18.09
C GLN A 42 17.71 2.58 -18.55
N GLU A 43 18.44 3.62 -18.95
CA GLU A 43 19.83 3.53 -19.36
C GLU A 43 20.73 3.04 -18.20
N THR A 44 20.51 3.55 -16.99
CA THR A 44 21.27 3.16 -15.79
C THR A 44 20.98 1.70 -15.41
N ILE A 45 19.71 1.31 -15.36
CA ILE A 45 19.27 -0.04 -15.01
C ILE A 45 19.79 -1.05 -16.05
N ALA A 46 19.71 -0.73 -17.35
CA ALA A 46 20.21 -1.59 -18.41
C ALA A 46 21.70 -1.92 -18.22
N LYS A 47 22.51 -0.92 -17.90
CA LYS A 47 23.93 -1.09 -17.59
C LYS A 47 24.15 -1.95 -16.34
N GLN A 48 23.46 -1.65 -15.24
CA GLN A 48 23.55 -2.42 -13.99
C GLN A 48 23.15 -3.88 -14.21
N TYR A 49 22.12 -4.13 -15.03
CA TYR A 49 21.66 -5.47 -15.34
C TYR A 49 22.63 -6.24 -16.24
N GLU A 50 23.24 -5.58 -17.24
CA GLU A 50 24.31 -6.17 -18.04
C GLU A 50 25.53 -6.56 -17.18
N GLU A 51 25.93 -5.71 -16.25
CA GLU A 51 26.99 -5.99 -15.28
C GLU A 51 26.63 -7.21 -14.39
N HIS A 52 25.38 -7.26 -13.92
CA HIS A 52 24.87 -8.38 -13.12
C HIS A 52 24.96 -9.72 -13.87
N LEU A 53 24.52 -9.77 -15.14
CA LEU A 53 24.59 -10.96 -15.98
C LEU A 53 26.04 -11.34 -16.34
N SER A 54 26.88 -10.34 -16.66
CA SER A 54 28.29 -10.54 -17.00
C SER A 54 29.11 -11.08 -15.85
N ALA A 55 28.70 -10.80 -14.60
CA ALA A 55 29.27 -11.38 -13.40
C ALA A 55 28.84 -12.84 -13.16
N GLY A 56 27.96 -13.40 -14.00
CA GLY A 56 27.43 -14.74 -13.86
C GLY A 56 26.40 -14.91 -12.74
N ASN A 57 25.79 -13.82 -12.29
CA ASN A 57 24.75 -13.85 -11.24
C ASN A 57 23.46 -14.46 -11.78
N THR A 58 22.86 -15.36 -11.01
CA THR A 58 21.59 -16.04 -11.32
C THR A 58 20.47 -15.66 -10.34
N TRP A 59 20.79 -14.83 -9.35
CA TRP A 59 19.84 -14.36 -8.35
C TRP A 59 19.08 -13.11 -8.86
N LEU A 60 17.98 -12.80 -8.18
CA LEU A 60 17.08 -11.72 -8.55
C LEU A 60 17.81 -10.37 -8.59
N PHE A 61 17.89 -9.75 -9.77
CA PHE A 61 18.42 -8.40 -9.94
C PHE A 61 17.46 -7.39 -9.29
N ASP A 62 18.00 -6.48 -8.53
CA ASP A 62 17.28 -5.30 -8.02
C ASP A 62 18.24 -4.14 -7.78
N SER A 63 17.74 -2.91 -7.86
CA SER A 63 18.50 -1.69 -7.58
C SER A 63 17.58 -0.56 -7.12
N PRO A 64 18.11 0.47 -6.45
CA PRO A 64 17.34 1.68 -6.15
C PRO A 64 16.73 2.31 -7.40
N GLU A 65 17.44 2.34 -8.52
CA GLU A 65 16.96 2.89 -9.79
C GLU A 65 15.81 2.08 -10.36
N LEU A 66 15.82 0.75 -10.24
CA LEU A 66 14.68 -0.08 -10.63
C LEU A 66 13.48 0.20 -9.70
N HIS A 67 13.70 0.44 -8.42
CA HIS A 67 12.65 0.85 -7.50
C HIS A 67 12.06 2.22 -7.87
N MET A 68 12.92 3.21 -8.23
CA MET A 68 12.48 4.52 -8.73
C MET A 68 11.63 4.39 -9.98
N LEU A 69 12.15 3.68 -11.01
CA LEU A 69 11.46 3.49 -12.28
C LEU A 69 10.08 2.86 -12.10
N GLN A 70 10.01 1.81 -11.28
CA GLN A 70 8.76 1.12 -11.02
C GLN A 70 7.78 1.97 -10.19
N THR A 71 8.26 2.78 -9.25
CA THR A 71 7.42 3.70 -8.48
C THR A 71 6.84 4.80 -9.38
N TYR A 72 7.66 5.39 -10.24
CA TYR A 72 7.25 6.43 -11.18
C TYR A 72 6.25 5.91 -12.22
N ASN A 73 6.59 4.80 -12.88
CA ASN A 73 5.72 4.12 -13.85
C ASN A 73 4.42 3.62 -13.21
N GLY A 74 4.53 2.98 -12.04
CA GLY A 74 3.39 2.45 -11.30
C GLY A 74 2.44 3.53 -10.81
N GLY A 75 2.94 4.74 -10.59
CA GLY A 75 2.20 5.95 -10.24
C GLY A 75 1.70 6.75 -11.44
N ASP A 76 1.71 6.17 -12.64
CA ASP A 76 1.25 6.80 -13.89
C ASP A 76 1.99 8.10 -14.23
N TYR A 77 3.28 8.20 -13.81
CA TYR A 77 4.17 9.37 -14.03
C TYR A 77 3.75 10.66 -13.31
N GLU A 78 2.81 10.58 -12.39
CA GLU A 78 2.32 11.74 -11.63
C GLU A 78 3.15 12.04 -10.36
N GLY A 79 4.03 11.12 -9.93
CA GLY A 79 4.87 11.33 -8.75
C GLY A 79 6.11 12.19 -9.05
N ASN A 80 6.57 12.94 -8.05
CA ASN A 80 7.73 13.82 -8.14
C ASN A 80 9.04 13.02 -8.21
N PRO A 81 9.84 13.14 -9.31
CA PRO A 81 11.10 12.43 -9.45
C PRO A 81 12.09 12.64 -8.31
N GLU A 82 12.16 13.85 -7.73
CA GLU A 82 13.09 14.13 -6.62
C GLU A 82 12.69 13.37 -5.36
N LEU A 83 11.41 13.37 -5.00
CA LEU A 83 10.90 12.64 -3.84
C LEU A 83 10.97 11.12 -4.03
N ILE A 84 10.69 10.62 -5.23
CA ILE A 84 10.86 9.20 -5.58
C ILE A 84 12.33 8.78 -5.44
N THR A 85 13.25 9.64 -5.87
CA THR A 85 14.69 9.41 -5.75
C THR A 85 15.11 9.34 -4.28
N VAL A 86 14.61 10.25 -3.44
CA VAL A 86 14.85 10.22 -1.98
C VAL A 86 14.30 8.93 -1.38
N LEU A 87 13.05 8.56 -1.71
CA LEU A 87 12.40 7.33 -1.22
C LEU A 87 13.28 6.10 -1.49
N ALA A 88 13.63 5.87 -2.75
CA ALA A 88 14.30 4.62 -3.16
C ALA A 88 15.76 4.54 -2.68
N ASN A 89 16.49 5.65 -2.70
CA ASN A 89 17.88 5.68 -2.23
C ASN A 89 18.00 5.48 -0.72
N ASN A 90 17.00 5.87 0.05
CA ASN A 90 17.02 5.75 1.51
C ASN A 90 16.27 4.52 2.03
N ALA A 91 15.59 3.76 1.16
CA ALA A 91 14.75 2.64 1.55
C ALA A 91 15.52 1.57 2.36
N LEU A 92 16.67 1.11 1.84
CA LEU A 92 17.45 0.07 2.53
C LEU A 92 18.03 0.55 3.86
N SER A 93 18.56 1.79 3.90
CA SER A 93 19.10 2.35 5.16
C SER A 93 18.00 2.57 6.21
N ALA A 94 16.78 2.91 5.80
CA ALA A 94 15.64 3.02 6.70
C ALA A 94 15.18 1.64 7.21
N ASN A 95 15.21 0.60 6.36
CA ASN A 95 14.96 -0.78 6.79
C ASN A 95 15.98 -1.25 7.82
N GLN A 96 17.28 -1.04 7.56
CA GLN A 96 18.36 -1.38 8.47
C GLN A 96 18.29 -0.60 9.79
N TRP A 97 17.85 0.66 9.74
CA TRP A 97 17.57 1.42 10.96
C TRP A 97 16.49 0.75 11.82
N ILE A 98 15.38 0.32 11.21
CA ILE A 98 14.31 -0.41 11.92
C ILE A 98 14.85 -1.74 12.48
N GLU A 99 15.69 -2.46 11.74
CA GLU A 99 16.37 -3.67 12.24
C GLU A 99 17.25 -3.37 13.47
N SER A 100 17.93 -2.21 13.48
CA SER A 100 18.74 -1.79 14.62
C SER A 100 17.92 -1.50 15.89
N LEU A 101 16.60 -1.29 15.75
CA LEU A 101 15.65 -1.20 16.86
C LEU A 101 15.16 -2.57 17.36
N GLY A 102 15.74 -3.66 16.85
CA GLY A 102 15.41 -5.03 17.28
C GLY A 102 14.34 -5.73 16.45
N VAL A 103 13.89 -5.13 15.35
CA VAL A 103 12.94 -5.76 14.44
C VAL A 103 13.63 -6.83 13.61
N GLU A 104 13.03 -8.01 13.52
CA GLU A 104 13.54 -9.11 12.70
C GLU A 104 12.64 -9.32 11.47
N TYR A 105 13.26 -9.27 10.30
CA TYR A 105 12.62 -9.60 9.03
C TYR A 105 12.97 -11.02 8.59
N ARG A 106 12.14 -11.60 7.73
CA ARG A 106 12.42 -12.85 7.04
C ARG A 106 13.64 -12.69 6.14
N ASP A 107 14.43 -13.74 5.98
CA ASP A 107 15.59 -13.73 5.08
C ASP A 107 15.16 -13.57 3.62
N LYS A 108 14.06 -14.23 3.22
CA LYS A 108 13.57 -14.20 1.85
C LYS A 108 12.62 -13.04 1.61
N LEU A 109 12.91 -12.26 0.56
CA LEU A 109 12.03 -11.18 0.10
C LEU A 109 10.71 -11.74 -0.44
N GLY A 110 9.65 -10.99 -0.22
CA GLY A 110 8.33 -11.26 -0.77
C GLY A 110 7.89 -10.21 -1.80
N MET A 111 6.64 -10.33 -2.24
CA MET A 111 5.99 -9.38 -3.14
C MET A 111 4.64 -8.98 -2.53
N ALA A 112 4.48 -7.69 -2.21
CA ALA A 112 3.23 -7.17 -1.67
C ALA A 112 2.14 -7.10 -2.75
N THR A 113 0.87 -7.16 -2.36
CA THR A 113 -0.25 -6.96 -3.30
C THR A 113 -0.16 -5.60 -3.99
N GLY A 114 -0.14 -5.59 -5.31
CA GLY A 114 0.06 -4.38 -6.11
C GLY A 114 1.51 -3.90 -6.15
N ALA A 115 2.48 -4.69 -5.67
CA ALA A 115 3.88 -4.57 -6.03
C ALA A 115 4.13 -5.30 -7.35
N ILE A 116 5.12 -4.83 -8.10
CA ILE A 116 5.48 -5.38 -9.40
C ILE A 116 6.87 -6.04 -9.40
N TRP A 117 7.53 -6.07 -8.24
CA TRP A 117 8.84 -6.69 -8.05
C TRP A 117 8.98 -7.29 -6.64
N GLN A 118 9.80 -8.34 -6.52
CA GLN A 118 10.01 -9.06 -5.26
C GLN A 118 11.10 -8.38 -4.42
N ARG A 119 10.77 -7.31 -3.70
CA ARG A 119 11.67 -6.55 -2.81
C ARG A 119 11.10 -6.27 -1.44
N SER A 120 9.96 -6.90 -1.11
CA SER A 120 9.27 -6.60 0.14
C SER A 120 9.86 -7.40 1.31
N HIS A 121 10.32 -6.69 2.33
CA HIS A 121 10.71 -7.26 3.62
C HIS A 121 9.45 -7.44 4.48
N TYR A 122 9.31 -8.61 5.08
CA TYR A 122 8.21 -8.93 6.00
C TYR A 122 8.78 -9.33 7.35
N GLY A 123 8.19 -8.83 8.42
CA GLY A 123 8.49 -9.31 9.77
C GLY A 123 8.22 -10.81 9.92
N ILE A 124 8.90 -11.44 10.87
CA ILE A 124 8.68 -12.85 11.19
C ILE A 124 7.28 -13.02 11.79
N GLU A 125 6.42 -13.82 11.16
CA GLU A 125 4.99 -13.96 11.52
C GLU A 125 4.74 -14.37 12.96
N ASP A 126 5.52 -15.30 13.47
CA ASP A 126 5.38 -15.78 14.85
C ASP A 126 5.74 -14.73 15.91
N LYS A 127 6.47 -13.67 15.50
CA LYS A 127 6.85 -12.56 16.38
C LYS A 127 5.93 -11.36 16.27
N TYR A 128 5.50 -11.05 15.04
CA TYR A 128 4.80 -9.81 14.73
C TYR A 128 3.46 -10.09 14.03
N PRO A 129 2.33 -9.91 14.73
CA PRO A 129 1.04 -10.13 14.11
C PRO A 129 0.76 -9.11 12.99
N ASP A 130 0.21 -9.56 11.90
CA ASP A 130 -0.43 -8.79 10.84
C ASP A 130 0.37 -7.59 10.26
N GLY A 131 1.71 -7.70 10.24
CA GLY A 131 2.57 -6.69 9.63
C GLY A 131 2.93 -5.51 10.54
N PHE A 132 2.80 -5.65 11.84
CA PHE A 132 3.16 -4.62 12.82
C PHE A 132 4.66 -4.60 13.21
N ALA A 133 5.53 -5.36 12.54
CA ALA A 133 6.94 -5.48 12.91
C ALA A 133 7.62 -4.13 13.20
N SER A 134 7.53 -3.18 12.26
CA SER A 134 8.15 -1.86 12.42
C SER A 134 7.60 -1.09 13.63
N ILE A 135 6.30 -1.21 13.92
CA ILE A 135 5.66 -0.53 15.06
C ILE A 135 6.19 -1.08 16.38
N PHE A 136 6.38 -2.39 16.50
CA PHE A 136 6.95 -2.99 17.71
C PHE A 136 8.34 -2.44 18.02
N GLY A 137 9.23 -2.34 17.02
CA GLY A 137 10.55 -1.76 17.22
C GLY A 137 10.50 -0.30 17.71
N PHE A 138 9.60 0.51 17.15
CA PHE A 138 9.43 1.89 17.60
C PHE A 138 8.82 1.99 19.00
N VAL A 139 7.82 1.16 19.34
CA VAL A 139 7.21 1.16 20.68
C VAL A 139 8.26 0.81 21.74
N ASP A 140 9.01 -0.28 21.55
CA ASP A 140 10.07 -0.68 22.48
C ASP A 140 11.15 0.40 22.64
N TYR A 141 11.52 1.08 21.54
CA TYR A 141 12.48 2.18 21.59
C TYR A 141 11.93 3.39 22.37
N ILE A 142 10.69 3.77 22.11
CA ILE A 142 10.03 4.91 22.77
C ILE A 142 9.90 4.63 24.28
N ASP A 143 9.42 3.45 24.65
CA ASP A 143 9.22 3.04 26.05
C ASP A 143 10.55 3.01 26.85
N SER A 144 11.68 2.83 26.14
CA SER A 144 13.02 2.81 26.74
C SER A 144 13.73 4.17 26.72
N ASN A 145 13.10 5.25 26.19
CA ASN A 145 13.75 6.53 25.99
C ASN A 145 13.02 7.69 26.68
N ASP A 146 13.52 8.13 27.82
CA ASP A 146 12.95 9.22 28.64
C ASP A 146 12.85 10.59 27.93
N ASN A 147 13.48 10.77 26.76
CA ASN A 147 13.39 12.00 25.96
C ASN A 147 12.17 12.02 25.03
N ILE A 148 11.39 10.94 24.97
CA ILE A 148 10.21 10.82 24.11
C ILE A 148 8.99 10.67 25.00
N GLU A 149 7.99 11.53 24.80
CA GLU A 149 6.73 11.49 25.51
C GLU A 149 5.57 11.27 24.51
N ILE A 150 4.69 10.29 24.81
CA ILE A 150 3.46 10.04 24.05
C ILE A 150 2.27 10.54 24.86
N GLN A 151 1.54 11.52 24.31
CA GLN A 151 0.31 12.03 24.88
C GLN A 151 -0.89 11.41 24.15
N LEU A 152 -1.50 10.37 24.75
CA LEU A 152 -2.72 9.76 24.24
C LEU A 152 -3.96 10.60 24.52
N ASN A 153 -5.05 10.32 23.78
CA ASN A 153 -6.34 11.02 23.90
C ASN A 153 -6.22 12.54 23.73
N THR A 154 -5.22 12.99 22.97
CA THR A 154 -4.91 14.40 22.76
C THR A 154 -5.02 14.73 21.29
N LYS A 155 -6.10 15.40 20.89
CA LYS A 155 -6.37 15.78 19.50
C LYS A 155 -5.78 17.15 19.21
N ALA A 156 -4.85 17.21 18.22
CA ALA A 156 -4.36 18.48 17.68
C ALA A 156 -5.45 19.17 16.85
N GLU A 157 -5.62 20.48 16.99
CA GLU A 157 -6.69 21.24 16.33
C GLU A 157 -6.19 22.45 15.56
N GLU A 158 -5.07 23.07 15.97
CA GLU A 158 -4.58 24.32 15.39
C GLU A 158 -3.05 24.41 15.50
N LEU A 159 -2.38 24.86 14.44
CA LEU A 159 -0.97 25.25 14.49
C LEU A 159 -0.82 26.68 15.02
N ILE A 160 0.17 26.92 15.87
CA ILE A 160 0.45 28.23 16.43
C ILE A 160 1.55 28.89 15.61
N ILE A 161 1.27 30.09 15.08
CA ILE A 161 2.23 30.91 14.35
C ILE A 161 2.65 32.10 15.19
N ASN A 162 3.95 32.36 15.19
CA ASN A 162 4.54 33.59 15.72
C ASN A 162 5.59 34.11 14.72
N ASP A 163 5.44 35.36 14.30
CA ASP A 163 6.34 36.02 13.33
C ASP A 163 6.61 35.19 12.04
N GLY A 164 5.57 34.53 11.54
CA GLY A 164 5.65 33.71 10.31
C GLY A 164 6.27 32.32 10.50
N LYS A 165 6.62 31.93 11.71
CA LYS A 165 7.13 30.60 12.07
C LYS A 165 6.09 29.79 12.84
N VAL A 166 5.94 28.52 12.54
CA VAL A 166 5.15 27.57 13.34
C VAL A 166 5.93 27.26 14.62
N VAL A 167 5.33 27.60 15.78
CA VAL A 167 5.97 27.51 17.10
C VAL A 167 5.21 26.62 18.09
N GLY A 168 4.24 25.87 17.63
CA GLY A 168 3.50 24.96 18.49
C GLY A 168 2.15 24.50 17.95
N VAL A 169 1.41 23.83 18.83
CA VAL A 169 0.11 23.21 18.52
C VAL A 169 -0.85 23.47 19.66
N LYS A 170 -2.09 23.85 19.34
CA LYS A 170 -3.22 23.78 20.28
C LYS A 170 -3.91 22.41 20.11
N ALA A 171 -4.25 21.81 21.22
CA ALA A 171 -4.88 20.49 21.26
C ALA A 171 -5.93 20.39 22.37
N MET A 172 -6.75 19.35 22.27
CA MET A 172 -7.70 18.96 23.32
C MET A 172 -7.29 17.60 23.90
N ASN A 173 -7.04 17.55 25.20
CA ASN A 173 -6.88 16.30 25.95
C ASN A 173 -8.21 15.97 26.63
N GLY A 174 -9.01 15.12 26.02
CA GLY A 174 -10.43 15.02 26.35
C GLY A 174 -11.14 16.38 26.20
N ASP A 175 -11.70 16.92 27.28
CA ASP A 175 -12.37 18.23 27.29
C ASP A 175 -11.43 19.38 27.73
N ASN A 176 -10.16 19.11 27.99
CA ASN A 176 -9.22 20.10 28.49
C ASN A 176 -8.36 20.66 27.35
N PRO A 177 -8.40 21.99 27.10
CA PRO A 177 -7.50 22.60 26.13
C PRO A 177 -6.04 22.56 26.64
N VAL A 178 -5.13 22.18 25.78
CA VAL A 178 -3.70 22.15 26.06
C VAL A 178 -2.93 22.83 24.93
N THR A 179 -1.78 23.40 25.27
CA THR A 179 -0.90 24.06 24.30
C THR A 179 0.50 23.46 24.40
N TYR A 180 1.04 23.04 23.27
CA TYR A 180 2.40 22.57 23.14
C TYR A 180 3.23 23.62 22.40
N THR A 181 4.32 24.06 23.01
CA THR A 181 5.28 24.99 22.38
C THR A 181 6.43 24.18 21.78
N ALA A 182 6.73 24.43 20.53
CA ALA A 182 7.85 23.82 19.82
C ALA A 182 9.05 24.77 19.80
N ASN A 183 10.19 24.30 20.29
CA ASN A 183 11.42 25.09 20.30
C ASN A 183 12.07 25.18 18.91
N LYS A 184 11.90 24.13 18.08
CA LYS A 184 12.48 24.04 16.75
C LYS A 184 11.42 24.03 15.65
N GLY A 185 10.45 23.14 15.74
CA GLY A 185 9.39 23.02 14.74
C GLY A 185 8.38 21.93 15.10
N VAL A 186 7.40 21.78 14.23
CA VAL A 186 6.34 20.78 14.33
C VAL A 186 6.41 19.86 13.12
N VAL A 187 6.36 18.55 13.34
CA VAL A 187 6.24 17.54 12.27
C VAL A 187 4.81 17.02 12.26
N LEU A 188 4.12 17.18 11.15
CA LEU A 188 2.82 16.58 10.91
C LEU A 188 3.00 15.16 10.37
N ALA A 189 2.56 14.16 11.13
CA ALA A 189 2.56 12.74 10.77
C ALA A 189 1.16 12.13 11.01
N THR A 190 0.14 12.89 10.64
CA THR A 190 -1.27 12.66 11.02
C THR A 190 -2.00 11.68 10.11
N GLY A 191 -1.31 11.14 9.09
CA GLY A 191 -1.94 10.28 8.09
C GLY A 191 -2.81 11.04 7.10
N GLY A 192 -3.46 10.30 6.20
CA GLY A 192 -4.30 10.85 5.15
C GLY A 192 -5.73 11.16 5.57
N PHE A 193 -6.61 11.27 4.58
CA PHE A 193 -8.03 11.62 4.79
C PHE A 193 -9.03 10.55 4.30
N GLY A 194 -8.56 9.32 4.07
CA GLY A 194 -9.36 8.25 3.48
C GLY A 194 -10.63 7.88 4.26
N ALA A 195 -10.67 8.09 5.57
CA ALA A 195 -11.85 7.85 6.41
C ALA A 195 -12.80 9.06 6.52
N ASN A 196 -12.37 10.25 6.09
CA ASN A 196 -13.21 11.45 6.06
C ASN A 196 -14.08 11.45 4.79
N VAL A 197 -15.34 11.04 4.94
CA VAL A 197 -16.29 10.91 3.81
C VAL A 197 -16.53 12.22 3.08
N GLU A 198 -16.62 13.33 3.80
CA GLU A 198 -16.83 14.66 3.20
C GLU A 198 -15.61 15.07 2.38
N MET A 199 -14.41 14.92 2.94
CA MET A 199 -13.16 15.31 2.32
C MET A 199 -12.85 14.47 1.07
N ARG A 200 -13.01 13.13 1.16
CA ARG A 200 -12.78 12.26 0.02
C ARG A 200 -13.81 12.45 -1.12
N GLN A 201 -15.06 12.82 -0.80
CA GLN A 201 -16.05 13.19 -1.82
C GLN A 201 -15.75 14.56 -2.44
N LYS A 202 -15.33 15.55 -1.63
CA LYS A 202 -14.92 16.87 -2.10
C LYS A 202 -13.82 16.80 -3.16
N TYR A 203 -12.83 15.93 -2.94
CA TYR A 203 -11.68 15.80 -3.82
C TYR A 203 -11.80 14.70 -4.88
N ASN A 204 -12.85 13.87 -4.84
CA ASN A 204 -13.03 12.77 -5.79
C ASN A 204 -13.21 13.27 -7.22
N THR A 205 -12.27 12.92 -8.09
CA THR A 205 -12.33 13.21 -9.53
C THR A 205 -12.31 11.96 -10.42
N ILE A 206 -12.06 10.78 -9.80
CA ILE A 206 -11.72 9.54 -10.53
C ILE A 206 -12.78 8.46 -10.34
N TRP A 207 -13.29 8.29 -9.09
CA TRP A 207 -14.11 7.15 -8.73
C TRP A 207 -15.60 7.40 -8.87
N ALA A 208 -16.34 6.38 -9.28
CA ALA A 208 -17.79 6.45 -9.40
C ALA A 208 -18.50 6.78 -8.07
N ASN A 209 -17.95 6.28 -6.95
CA ASN A 209 -18.51 6.48 -5.62
C ASN A 209 -17.43 6.46 -4.54
N LEU A 210 -17.46 7.45 -3.66
CA LEU A 210 -16.65 7.50 -2.41
C LEU A 210 -17.50 7.94 -1.21
N ASP A 211 -18.79 7.69 -1.24
CA ASP A 211 -19.68 8.01 -0.12
C ASP A 211 -19.48 7.03 1.07
N LYS A 212 -20.33 7.15 2.07
CA LYS A 212 -20.27 6.33 3.28
C LYS A 212 -20.50 4.83 3.06
N SER A 213 -20.99 4.41 1.87
CA SER A 213 -21.14 2.98 1.54
C SER A 213 -19.81 2.32 1.25
N ILE A 214 -18.79 3.12 0.88
CA ILE A 214 -17.41 2.70 0.73
C ILE A 214 -16.69 2.94 2.05
N GLY A 215 -16.16 1.89 2.66
CA GLY A 215 -15.40 1.98 3.90
C GLY A 215 -13.99 2.53 3.70
N CYS A 216 -13.19 2.43 4.75
CA CYS A 216 -11.77 2.72 4.70
C CYS A 216 -10.99 1.53 5.30
N SER A 217 -9.95 1.09 4.62
CA SER A 217 -9.11 -0.02 5.07
C SER A 217 -8.22 0.34 6.26
N ASN A 218 -7.99 1.63 6.47
CA ASN A 218 -7.24 2.17 7.59
C ASN A 218 -8.15 2.47 8.78
N GLN A 219 -7.55 2.80 9.92
CA GLN A 219 -8.28 3.15 11.13
C GLN A 219 -9.13 4.41 10.89
N SER A 220 -10.43 4.25 10.93
CA SER A 220 -11.40 5.31 10.62
C SER A 220 -11.27 6.55 11.50
N VAL A 221 -10.79 6.40 12.74
CA VAL A 221 -10.59 7.53 13.67
C VAL A 221 -9.32 8.34 13.38
N ALA A 222 -8.35 7.78 12.65
CA ALA A 222 -7.05 8.41 12.43
C ALA A 222 -6.94 9.08 11.05
N ALA A 223 -7.54 8.49 10.01
CA ALA A 223 -7.40 9.00 8.64
C ALA A 223 -8.46 10.08 8.32
N GLN A 224 -8.50 11.15 9.10
CA GLN A 224 -9.50 12.23 9.02
C GLN A 224 -9.03 13.49 8.29
N GLY A 225 -7.72 13.59 7.97
CA GLY A 225 -7.15 14.74 7.29
C GLY A 225 -6.91 15.95 8.22
N ASP A 226 -6.91 15.76 9.54
CA ASP A 226 -6.77 16.85 10.52
C ASP A 226 -5.50 17.67 10.28
N GLY A 227 -4.34 17.03 10.01
CA GLY A 227 -3.09 17.73 9.75
C GLY A 227 -3.11 18.52 8.45
N ILE A 228 -3.79 18.01 7.42
CA ILE A 228 -3.97 18.72 6.14
C ILE A 228 -4.76 20.01 6.39
N VAL A 229 -5.86 19.92 7.12
CA VAL A 229 -6.70 21.11 7.44
C VAL A 229 -5.93 22.13 8.28
N MET A 230 -5.18 21.68 9.29
CA MET A 230 -4.36 22.59 10.12
C MET A 230 -3.27 23.30 9.31
N ALA A 231 -2.61 22.57 8.39
CA ALA A 231 -1.55 23.15 7.56
C ALA A 231 -2.11 24.09 6.48
N GLU A 232 -3.23 23.72 5.84
CA GLU A 232 -3.92 24.60 4.88
C GLU A 232 -4.31 25.94 5.52
N ALA A 233 -4.76 25.93 6.78
CA ALA A 233 -5.12 27.14 7.53
C ALA A 233 -3.94 28.10 7.77
N VAL A 234 -2.70 27.61 7.70
CA VAL A 234 -1.47 28.41 7.82
C VAL A 234 -0.79 28.66 6.48
N GLY A 235 -1.46 28.36 5.36
CA GLY A 235 -1.00 28.67 4.02
C GLY A 235 -0.26 27.55 3.28
N ALA A 236 -0.27 26.32 3.80
CA ALA A 236 0.33 25.19 3.11
C ALA A 236 -0.34 24.92 1.75
N GLN A 237 0.47 24.53 0.77
CA GLN A 237 0.02 24.08 -0.53
C GLN A 237 -0.43 22.61 -0.44
N LEU A 238 -1.60 22.33 -1.00
CA LEU A 238 -2.09 20.96 -1.18
C LEU A 238 -1.84 20.52 -2.61
N ILE A 239 -1.45 19.25 -2.78
CA ILE A 239 -1.18 18.66 -4.09
C ILE A 239 -1.88 17.29 -4.19
N ASP A 240 -2.28 16.90 -5.39
CA ASP A 240 -2.79 15.56 -5.74
C ASP A 240 -3.99 15.07 -4.95
N MET A 241 -4.77 15.97 -4.36
CA MET A 241 -5.88 15.63 -3.47
C MET A 241 -6.95 14.72 -4.10
N GLY A 242 -7.06 14.70 -5.43
CA GLY A 242 -7.94 13.81 -6.18
C GLY A 242 -7.42 12.38 -6.34
N LEU A 243 -6.13 12.15 -6.07
CA LEU A 243 -5.49 10.86 -6.21
C LEU A 243 -5.76 10.00 -4.96
N ILE A 244 -6.85 9.25 -4.99
CA ILE A 244 -7.30 8.40 -3.88
C ILE A 244 -7.26 6.94 -4.34
N GLN A 245 -6.45 6.11 -3.68
CA GLN A 245 -6.34 4.69 -3.99
C GLN A 245 -7.42 3.87 -3.30
N LEU A 246 -8.12 3.06 -4.08
CA LEU A 246 -9.02 2.04 -3.56
C LEU A 246 -8.37 0.66 -3.62
N HIS A 247 -8.81 -0.22 -2.74
CA HIS A 247 -8.42 -1.62 -2.69
C HIS A 247 -9.64 -2.53 -2.90
N PRO A 248 -9.53 -3.60 -3.70
CA PRO A 248 -10.67 -4.49 -3.99
C PRO A 248 -11.03 -5.46 -2.86
N ASN A 249 -10.33 -5.42 -1.72
CA ASN A 249 -10.47 -6.41 -0.62
C ASN A 249 -11.15 -5.84 0.63
N GLY A 250 -12.09 -4.90 0.48
CA GLY A 250 -12.88 -4.40 1.60
C GLY A 250 -13.90 -5.41 2.09
N GLU A 251 -14.01 -5.59 3.41
CA GLU A 251 -15.06 -6.39 4.03
C GLU A 251 -16.39 -5.68 3.94
N VAL A 252 -17.43 -6.41 3.57
CA VAL A 252 -18.79 -5.85 3.50
C VAL A 252 -19.24 -5.41 4.90
N GLY A 253 -19.72 -4.17 5.01
CA GLY A 253 -20.22 -3.56 6.23
C GLY A 253 -19.20 -2.73 7.00
N THR A 254 -17.93 -3.08 6.98
CA THR A 254 -16.87 -2.32 7.68
C THR A 254 -15.94 -1.57 6.73
N GLY A 255 -15.72 -2.10 5.52
CA GLY A 255 -14.72 -1.62 4.58
C GLY A 255 -13.28 -1.93 4.97
N MET A 256 -13.05 -2.54 6.12
CA MET A 256 -11.71 -2.89 6.57
C MET A 256 -11.09 -3.94 5.64
N MET A 257 -9.80 -3.81 5.37
CA MET A 257 -9.05 -4.78 4.58
C MET A 257 -8.69 -5.98 5.44
N MET A 258 -9.66 -6.84 5.69
CA MET A 258 -9.54 -8.00 6.57
C MET A 258 -10.08 -9.25 5.91
N GLY A 259 -9.70 -10.36 6.50
CA GLY A 259 -10.27 -11.67 6.21
C GLY A 259 -9.63 -12.40 5.06
N VAL A 260 -9.93 -13.67 5.04
CA VAL A 260 -9.50 -14.66 4.07
C VAL A 260 -10.72 -15.36 3.47
N PRO A 261 -10.63 -15.82 2.23
CA PRO A 261 -9.58 -15.56 1.27
C PRO A 261 -9.46 -14.08 0.91
N ALA A 262 -8.21 -13.66 0.60
CA ALA A 262 -7.90 -12.31 0.19
C ALA A 262 -7.62 -12.20 -1.31
N THR A 263 -7.62 -10.97 -1.84
CA THR A 263 -7.26 -10.71 -3.25
C THR A 263 -5.80 -10.99 -3.56
N SER A 264 -4.93 -11.03 -2.55
CA SER A 264 -3.50 -11.34 -2.70
C SER A 264 -3.23 -12.83 -2.91
N GLY A 265 -2.05 -13.13 -3.44
CA GLY A 265 -1.57 -14.51 -3.66
C GLY A 265 -2.17 -15.16 -4.91
N LEU A 266 -2.00 -16.46 -5.04
CA LEU A 266 -2.43 -17.29 -6.17
C LEU A 266 -3.61 -18.20 -5.77
N ASN A 267 -4.07 -19.03 -6.69
CA ASN A 267 -5.07 -20.10 -6.48
C ASN A 267 -6.41 -19.57 -5.97
N ARG A 268 -6.96 -18.56 -6.63
CA ARG A 268 -8.26 -17.97 -6.41
C ARG A 268 -8.83 -17.42 -7.70
N ILE A 269 -10.15 -17.21 -7.73
CA ILE A 269 -10.85 -16.47 -8.78
C ILE A 269 -11.75 -15.40 -8.18
N PHE A 270 -12.09 -14.39 -8.98
CA PHE A 270 -13.06 -13.35 -8.63
C PHE A 270 -14.31 -13.51 -9.47
N VAL A 271 -15.46 -13.70 -8.82
CA VAL A 271 -16.73 -13.83 -9.50
C VAL A 271 -17.73 -12.77 -9.03
N ASN A 272 -18.62 -12.36 -9.91
CA ASN A 272 -19.71 -11.45 -9.59
C ASN A 272 -20.88 -12.18 -8.88
N ASN A 273 -21.96 -11.45 -8.58
CA ASN A 273 -23.14 -12.02 -7.90
C ASN A 273 -23.93 -13.01 -8.78
N GLU A 274 -23.54 -13.22 -10.03
CA GLU A 274 -24.11 -14.24 -10.93
C GLU A 274 -23.21 -15.48 -11.06
N GLY A 275 -22.01 -15.46 -10.43
CA GLY A 275 -21.05 -16.56 -10.48
C GLY A 275 -20.05 -16.48 -11.63
N ASN A 276 -20.03 -15.41 -12.42
CA ASN A 276 -19.15 -15.24 -13.56
C ASN A 276 -17.84 -14.51 -13.18
N ARG A 277 -16.68 -15.01 -13.66
CA ARG A 277 -15.42 -14.23 -13.67
C ARG A 277 -15.58 -13.00 -14.55
N PHE A 278 -14.98 -11.88 -14.15
CA PHE A 278 -15.19 -10.59 -14.82
C PHE A 278 -13.92 -9.73 -14.90
N VAL A 279 -12.82 -10.11 -14.27
CA VAL A 279 -11.54 -9.41 -14.26
C VAL A 279 -10.40 -10.39 -13.99
N ALA A 280 -9.23 -10.13 -14.55
CA ALA A 280 -8.03 -10.88 -14.23
C ALA A 280 -7.64 -10.67 -12.76
N GLU A 281 -7.35 -11.74 -12.06
CA GLU A 281 -7.07 -11.74 -10.62
C GLU A 281 -5.71 -11.14 -10.27
N ASP A 282 -4.85 -10.94 -11.25
CA ASP A 282 -3.54 -10.27 -11.13
C ASP A 282 -3.54 -8.84 -11.70
N ALA A 283 -4.70 -8.31 -12.09
CA ALA A 283 -4.82 -6.95 -12.59
C ALA A 283 -4.43 -5.90 -11.54
N ARG A 284 -4.14 -4.68 -11.98
CA ARG A 284 -3.88 -3.51 -11.14
C ARG A 284 -5.11 -3.22 -10.26
N ARG A 285 -4.91 -2.67 -9.07
CA ARG A 285 -5.99 -2.42 -8.08
C ARG A 285 -7.12 -1.56 -8.62
N ASP A 286 -6.79 -0.49 -9.32
CA ASP A 286 -7.77 0.41 -9.94
C ASP A 286 -8.58 -0.26 -11.05
N VAL A 287 -7.95 -1.12 -11.86
CA VAL A 287 -8.63 -1.96 -12.86
C VAL A 287 -9.62 -2.89 -12.18
N MET A 288 -9.19 -3.61 -11.13
CA MET A 288 -10.08 -4.49 -10.36
C MET A 288 -11.24 -3.71 -9.74
N VAL A 289 -10.97 -2.55 -9.11
CA VAL A 289 -12.00 -1.73 -8.46
C VAL A 289 -13.04 -1.23 -9.48
N ASN A 290 -12.61 -0.70 -10.62
CA ASN A 290 -13.52 -0.27 -11.67
C ASN A 290 -14.35 -1.44 -12.22
N ALA A 291 -13.72 -2.61 -12.39
CA ALA A 291 -14.43 -3.82 -12.80
C ALA A 291 -15.49 -4.25 -11.77
N ILE A 292 -15.19 -4.14 -10.45
CA ILE A 292 -16.15 -4.43 -9.38
C ILE A 292 -17.31 -3.43 -9.38
N TYR A 293 -17.03 -2.13 -9.54
CA TYR A 293 -18.09 -1.10 -9.65
C TYR A 293 -19.03 -1.34 -10.83
N ALA A 294 -18.53 -1.92 -11.92
CA ALA A 294 -19.34 -2.28 -13.08
C ALA A 294 -20.22 -3.51 -12.84
N GLN A 295 -20.01 -4.30 -11.78
CA GLN A 295 -20.84 -5.47 -11.47
C GLN A 295 -22.10 -5.06 -10.72
N PRO A 296 -23.22 -5.83 -10.87
CA PRO A 296 -24.43 -5.62 -10.10
C PRO A 296 -24.16 -5.61 -8.60
N GLY A 297 -24.51 -4.49 -7.94
CA GLY A 297 -24.31 -4.28 -6.51
C GLY A 297 -22.90 -3.84 -6.09
N GLY A 298 -21.96 -3.63 -7.02
CA GLY A 298 -20.60 -3.15 -6.72
C GLY A 298 -19.83 -4.05 -5.78
N THR A 299 -20.05 -5.36 -5.84
CA THR A 299 -19.40 -6.37 -4.99
C THR A 299 -18.93 -7.56 -5.80
N MET A 300 -17.99 -8.31 -5.25
CA MET A 300 -17.51 -9.58 -5.80
C MET A 300 -17.44 -10.67 -4.73
N TRP A 301 -17.29 -11.90 -5.18
CA TRP A 301 -16.90 -13.04 -4.36
C TRP A 301 -15.48 -13.47 -4.74
N ILE A 302 -14.64 -13.69 -3.74
CA ILE A 302 -13.36 -14.39 -3.91
C ILE A 302 -13.63 -15.86 -3.63
N ILE A 303 -13.33 -16.72 -4.62
CA ILE A 303 -13.46 -18.18 -4.51
C ILE A 303 -12.06 -18.76 -4.43
N ALA A 304 -11.85 -19.67 -3.49
CA ALA A 304 -10.60 -20.39 -3.27
C ALA A 304 -10.88 -21.82 -2.79
N ASP A 305 -9.83 -22.62 -2.73
CA ASP A 305 -9.86 -23.99 -2.19
C ASP A 305 -8.65 -24.28 -1.29
N THR A 306 -8.40 -25.54 -0.98
CA THR A 306 -7.28 -25.96 -0.13
C THR A 306 -5.90 -25.72 -0.74
N ASN A 307 -5.79 -25.43 -2.04
CA ASN A 307 -4.53 -25.01 -2.65
C ASN A 307 -4.09 -23.61 -2.19
N LYS A 308 -5.06 -22.76 -1.82
CA LYS A 308 -4.80 -21.45 -1.22
C LYS A 308 -4.80 -21.50 0.31
N HIS A 309 -5.73 -22.24 0.89
CA HIS A 309 -5.93 -22.38 2.34
C HIS A 309 -5.86 -23.86 2.74
N PRO A 310 -4.65 -24.40 3.00
CA PRO A 310 -4.48 -25.80 3.33
C PRO A 310 -5.20 -26.17 4.64
N GLU A 311 -5.39 -27.45 4.83
CA GLU A 311 -5.96 -27.98 6.08
C GLU A 311 -5.14 -27.52 7.30
N GLY A 312 -5.82 -27.01 8.32
CA GLY A 312 -5.18 -26.44 9.51
C GLY A 312 -4.80 -24.97 9.40
N ASP A 313 -5.14 -24.27 8.31
CA ASP A 313 -5.04 -22.81 8.23
C ASP A 313 -6.00 -22.16 9.24
N ILE A 314 -5.43 -21.69 10.35
CA ILE A 314 -6.18 -21.10 11.46
C ILE A 314 -6.94 -19.84 11.02
N ALA A 315 -6.37 -19.06 10.08
CA ALA A 315 -7.01 -17.82 9.62
C ALA A 315 -8.31 -18.09 8.90
N ILE A 316 -8.34 -19.06 7.95
CA ILE A 316 -9.56 -19.42 7.24
C ILE A 316 -10.59 -20.07 8.17
N GLU A 317 -10.15 -20.94 9.09
CA GLU A 317 -11.06 -21.57 10.06
C GLU A 317 -11.73 -20.54 10.96
N ASN A 318 -10.99 -19.55 11.44
CA ASN A 318 -11.55 -18.47 12.24
C ASN A 318 -12.51 -17.60 11.44
N ALA A 319 -12.20 -17.28 10.19
CA ALA A 319 -13.06 -16.51 9.31
C ALA A 319 -14.41 -17.24 9.05
N VAL A 320 -14.37 -18.56 8.88
CA VAL A 320 -15.59 -19.39 8.75
C VAL A 320 -16.41 -19.39 10.06
N LYS A 321 -15.77 -19.58 11.22
CA LYS A 321 -16.44 -19.51 12.54
C LYS A 321 -17.12 -18.16 12.79
N LEU A 322 -16.52 -17.06 12.30
CA LEU A 322 -17.05 -15.72 12.44
C LEU A 322 -18.10 -15.37 11.37
N GLY A 323 -18.42 -16.28 10.45
CA GLY A 323 -19.37 -16.02 9.35
C GLY A 323 -18.86 -15.00 8.31
N LYS A 324 -17.56 -14.76 8.26
CA LYS A 324 -16.90 -13.84 7.32
C LYS A 324 -16.51 -14.53 6.02
N THR A 325 -16.42 -15.85 6.06
CA THR A 325 -16.10 -16.74 4.94
C THR A 325 -17.05 -17.93 4.98
N PHE A 326 -17.51 -18.34 3.83
CA PHE A 326 -18.36 -19.51 3.64
C PHE A 326 -17.50 -20.68 3.17
N LYS A 327 -17.91 -21.90 3.54
CA LYS A 327 -17.21 -23.15 3.25
C LYS A 327 -18.19 -24.20 2.77
N ALA A 328 -17.83 -24.96 1.74
CA ALA A 328 -18.60 -26.10 1.25
C ALA A 328 -17.69 -27.17 0.65
N ASP A 329 -18.17 -28.41 0.59
CA ASP A 329 -17.41 -29.52 0.02
C ASP A 329 -17.57 -29.66 -1.50
N THR A 330 -18.61 -29.02 -2.07
CA THR A 330 -18.84 -28.98 -3.53
C THR A 330 -19.08 -27.55 -4.01
N VAL A 331 -18.90 -27.34 -5.33
CA VAL A 331 -19.15 -26.05 -5.98
C VAL A 331 -20.65 -25.70 -5.93
N GLU A 332 -21.50 -26.68 -6.12
CA GLU A 332 -22.97 -26.53 -6.07
C GLU A 332 -23.42 -26.06 -4.68
N GLU A 333 -22.93 -26.70 -3.61
CA GLU A 333 -23.25 -26.32 -2.23
C GLU A 333 -22.73 -24.88 -1.94
N LEU A 334 -21.52 -24.56 -2.40
CA LEU A 334 -20.98 -23.21 -2.22
C LEU A 334 -21.86 -22.18 -2.94
N ALA A 335 -22.25 -22.46 -4.18
CA ALA A 335 -23.11 -21.58 -4.99
C ALA A 335 -24.47 -21.34 -4.31
N GLU A 336 -25.09 -22.38 -3.75
CA GLU A 336 -26.33 -22.27 -2.98
C GLU A 336 -26.17 -21.39 -1.74
N ILE A 337 -25.08 -21.60 -0.96
CA ILE A 337 -24.79 -20.83 0.26
C ILE A 337 -24.58 -19.33 -0.04
N ILE A 338 -23.86 -19.00 -1.11
CA ILE A 338 -23.55 -17.60 -1.45
C ILE A 338 -24.57 -16.95 -2.39
N GLY A 339 -25.52 -17.72 -2.89
CA GLY A 339 -26.64 -17.23 -3.71
C GLY A 339 -26.25 -16.85 -5.13
N VAL A 340 -25.33 -17.60 -5.77
CA VAL A 340 -24.94 -17.44 -7.17
C VAL A 340 -25.41 -18.63 -8.01
N ASP A 341 -25.41 -18.48 -9.33
CA ASP A 341 -25.72 -19.58 -10.24
C ASP A 341 -24.59 -20.63 -10.23
N ALA A 342 -24.95 -21.89 -9.92
CA ALA A 342 -23.97 -22.96 -9.78
C ALA A 342 -23.29 -23.34 -11.12
N ALA A 343 -24.02 -23.24 -12.24
CA ALA A 343 -23.43 -23.54 -13.55
C ALA A 343 -22.44 -22.47 -13.99
N ASN A 344 -22.73 -21.20 -13.70
CA ASN A 344 -21.81 -20.09 -13.96
C ASN A 344 -20.56 -20.20 -13.07
N LEU A 345 -20.73 -20.53 -11.78
CA LEU A 345 -19.59 -20.69 -10.86
C LEU A 345 -18.69 -21.84 -11.30
N GLN A 346 -19.28 -22.99 -11.66
CA GLN A 346 -18.51 -24.12 -12.17
C GLN A 346 -17.76 -23.76 -13.46
N LYS A 347 -18.44 -23.09 -14.40
CA LYS A 347 -17.80 -22.60 -15.63
C LYS A 347 -16.65 -21.68 -15.34
N SER A 348 -16.77 -20.75 -14.40
CA SER A 348 -15.70 -19.83 -13.99
C SER A 348 -14.47 -20.56 -13.44
N ILE A 349 -14.68 -21.64 -12.68
CA ILE A 349 -13.62 -22.52 -12.20
C ILE A 349 -12.97 -23.28 -13.37
N ASP A 350 -13.79 -23.81 -14.28
CA ASP A 350 -13.30 -24.55 -15.45
C ASP A 350 -12.48 -23.65 -16.39
N ASP A 351 -12.92 -22.42 -16.65
CA ASP A 351 -12.20 -21.43 -17.46
C ASP A 351 -10.84 -21.09 -16.84
N TYR A 352 -10.79 -20.83 -15.52
CA TYR A 352 -9.52 -20.62 -14.81
C TYR A 352 -8.61 -21.86 -14.90
N ASN A 353 -9.14 -23.04 -14.69
CA ASN A 353 -8.39 -24.28 -14.74
C ASN A 353 -7.82 -24.56 -16.14
N ALA A 354 -8.52 -24.16 -17.20
CA ALA A 354 -8.04 -24.25 -18.57
C ALA A 354 -6.83 -23.33 -18.81
N VAL A 355 -6.80 -22.15 -18.19
CA VAL A 355 -5.61 -21.25 -18.24
C VAL A 355 -4.41 -21.91 -17.56
N VAL A 356 -4.62 -22.53 -16.40
CA VAL A 356 -3.54 -23.27 -15.68
C VAL A 356 -3.01 -24.45 -16.53
N ASP A 357 -3.82 -25.04 -17.38
CA ASP A 357 -3.42 -26.08 -18.34
C ASP A 357 -2.70 -25.53 -19.60
N GLY A 358 -2.44 -24.23 -19.65
CA GLY A 358 -1.74 -23.57 -20.75
C GLY A 358 -2.66 -22.91 -21.79
N GLY A 359 -3.95 -22.75 -21.48
CA GLY A 359 -4.89 -21.95 -22.27
C GLY A 359 -4.62 -20.45 -22.13
N VAL A 360 -5.28 -19.67 -23.01
CA VAL A 360 -5.26 -18.21 -22.96
C VAL A 360 -6.46 -17.72 -22.17
N ASP A 361 -6.24 -16.83 -21.18
CA ASP A 361 -7.34 -16.21 -20.43
C ASP A 361 -7.91 -15.02 -21.22
N GLU A 362 -9.21 -15.04 -21.49
CA GLU A 362 -9.89 -13.92 -22.15
C GLU A 362 -9.90 -12.63 -21.32
N LEU A 363 -9.76 -12.75 -19.99
CA LEU A 363 -9.67 -11.62 -19.05
C LEU A 363 -8.24 -11.09 -18.89
N GLY A 364 -7.23 -11.82 -19.44
CA GLY A 364 -5.84 -11.39 -19.44
C GLY A 364 -5.04 -11.80 -18.20
N LEU A 365 -5.46 -12.82 -17.44
CA LEU A 365 -4.70 -13.38 -16.32
C LEU A 365 -3.36 -13.93 -16.83
N THR A 366 -2.26 -13.51 -16.20
CA THR A 366 -0.90 -13.91 -16.55
C THR A 366 -0.18 -14.67 -15.43
N THR A 367 -0.66 -14.55 -14.19
CA THR A 367 -0.01 -15.12 -13.00
C THR A 367 -0.91 -16.13 -12.31
N TYR A 368 -0.57 -17.39 -12.38
CA TYR A 368 -1.31 -18.52 -11.81
C TYR A 368 -0.34 -19.63 -11.35
N ASP A 369 -0.84 -20.59 -10.56
CA ASP A 369 -0.01 -21.73 -10.08
C ASP A 369 -0.78 -23.05 -10.17
N LYS A 370 -1.87 -23.23 -9.40
CA LYS A 370 -2.62 -24.47 -9.30
C LYS A 370 -4.07 -24.29 -9.71
N LYS A 371 -4.66 -25.38 -10.21
CA LYS A 371 -6.08 -25.46 -10.47
C LYS A 371 -6.91 -25.31 -9.19
N LEU A 372 -8.12 -24.82 -9.32
CA LEU A 372 -9.16 -24.95 -8.32
C LEU A 372 -9.89 -26.30 -8.54
N GLY A 373 -10.02 -27.08 -7.48
CA GLY A 373 -10.64 -28.41 -7.56
C GLY A 373 -10.39 -29.27 -6.33
N ASN A 374 -9.69 -28.73 -5.32
CA ASN A 374 -9.37 -29.44 -4.09
C ASN A 374 -10.25 -28.94 -2.94
N PRO A 375 -11.40 -29.61 -2.67
CA PRO A 375 -12.30 -29.21 -1.58
C PRO A 375 -11.62 -29.29 -0.19
N PRO A 376 -12.15 -28.60 0.82
CA PRO A 376 -13.30 -27.72 0.72
C PRO A 376 -13.00 -26.43 -0.04
N TYR A 377 -14.10 -25.90 -0.65
CA TYR A 377 -14.08 -24.57 -1.28
C TYR A 377 -14.45 -23.49 -0.27
N TYR A 378 -13.92 -22.29 -0.49
CA TYR A 378 -14.16 -21.13 0.35
C TYR A 378 -14.62 -19.93 -0.48
N ALA A 379 -15.56 -19.16 0.06
CA ALA A 379 -16.03 -17.93 -0.55
C ALA A 379 -16.08 -16.78 0.45
N ALA A 380 -15.60 -15.58 0.04
CA ALA A 380 -15.74 -14.37 0.82
C ALA A 380 -16.20 -13.20 -0.03
N LYS A 381 -17.24 -12.47 0.43
CA LYS A 381 -17.74 -11.29 -0.27
C LYS A 381 -16.87 -10.08 0.00
N ARG A 382 -16.57 -9.32 -1.06
CA ARG A 382 -15.72 -8.12 -0.99
C ARG A 382 -16.33 -6.97 -1.77
N LEU A 383 -15.92 -5.75 -1.39
CA LEU A 383 -16.26 -4.50 -2.08
C LEU A 383 -15.03 -3.60 -2.13
N PRO A 384 -15.01 -2.57 -2.99
CA PRO A 384 -13.97 -1.55 -2.94
C PRO A 384 -13.93 -0.81 -1.61
N THR A 385 -12.72 -0.51 -1.12
CA THR A 385 -12.51 0.26 0.10
C THR A 385 -11.41 1.28 -0.13
N VAL A 386 -11.53 2.48 0.45
CA VAL A 386 -10.46 3.47 0.42
C VAL A 386 -9.25 2.91 1.18
N HIS A 387 -8.08 2.98 0.56
CA HIS A 387 -6.88 2.35 1.09
C HIS A 387 -5.76 3.33 1.39
N HIS A 388 -5.58 4.33 0.55
CA HIS A 388 -4.51 5.33 0.68
C HIS A 388 -4.92 6.62 -0.04
N THR A 389 -4.58 7.77 0.52
CA THR A 389 -4.67 9.05 -0.17
C THR A 389 -3.26 9.45 -0.60
N MET A 390 -3.00 9.55 -1.92
CA MET A 390 -1.69 9.94 -2.45
C MET A 390 -1.50 11.45 -2.44
N GLY A 391 -2.59 12.20 -2.34
CA GLY A 391 -2.57 13.65 -2.19
C GLY A 391 -2.51 14.10 -0.73
N GLY A 392 -1.95 15.27 -0.52
CA GLY A 392 -1.74 15.86 0.80
C GLY A 392 -0.97 17.16 0.74
N LEU A 393 -0.17 17.40 1.76
CA LEU A 393 0.73 18.56 1.85
C LEU A 393 1.88 18.41 0.86
N LYS A 394 2.16 19.49 0.11
CA LYS A 394 3.37 19.54 -0.72
C LYS A 394 4.59 19.75 0.17
N ILE A 395 5.60 18.92 -0.04
CA ILE A 395 6.87 18.98 0.70
C ILE A 395 8.05 19.05 -0.26
N ASP A 396 9.19 19.49 0.26
CA ASP A 396 10.48 19.34 -0.41
C ASP A 396 11.23 18.06 0.07
N THR A 397 12.43 17.84 -0.46
CA THR A 397 13.28 16.70 -0.13
C THR A 397 13.79 16.67 1.32
N GLU A 398 13.64 17.76 2.06
CA GLU A 398 13.95 17.90 3.49
C GLU A 398 12.67 17.80 4.36
N CYS A 399 11.54 17.41 3.76
CA CYS A 399 10.23 17.29 4.41
C CYS A 399 9.65 18.60 4.95
N ARG A 400 10.15 19.76 4.49
CA ARG A 400 9.57 21.05 4.84
C ARG A 400 8.27 21.25 4.09
N VAL A 401 7.22 21.65 4.77
CA VAL A 401 5.92 21.94 4.13
C VAL A 401 6.03 23.22 3.33
N LEU A 402 5.60 23.20 2.08
CA LEU A 402 5.66 24.35 1.17
C LEU A 402 4.37 25.17 1.22
N GLY A 403 4.52 26.48 1.16
CA GLY A 403 3.44 27.44 0.99
C GLY A 403 2.99 27.55 -0.46
N GLN A 404 2.00 28.43 -0.72
CA GLN A 404 1.42 28.64 -2.05
C GLN A 404 2.42 29.20 -3.10
N ASP A 405 3.55 29.72 -2.65
CA ASP A 405 4.63 30.26 -3.48
C ASP A 405 5.83 29.31 -3.60
N ASP A 406 5.65 28.03 -3.24
CA ASP A 406 6.68 27.01 -3.20
C ASP A 406 7.83 27.30 -2.23
N THR A 407 7.66 28.23 -1.29
CA THR A 407 8.64 28.47 -0.24
C THR A 407 8.31 27.69 1.03
N PRO A 408 9.31 27.18 1.79
CA PRO A 408 9.05 26.46 3.03
C PRO A 408 8.36 27.35 4.09
N ILE A 409 7.32 26.80 4.74
CA ILE A 409 6.73 27.41 5.93
C ILE A 409 7.67 27.11 7.10
N SER A 410 8.27 28.17 7.65
CA SER A 410 9.26 28.04 8.73
C SER A 410 8.71 27.28 9.93
N GLY A 411 9.46 26.29 10.43
CA GLY A 411 9.10 25.47 11.58
C GLY A 411 8.03 24.43 11.32
N LEU A 412 7.61 24.19 10.05
CA LEU A 412 6.61 23.20 9.70
C LEU A 412 7.16 22.12 8.76
N TYR A 413 7.05 20.87 9.18
CA TYR A 413 7.47 19.68 8.48
C TYR A 413 6.33 18.67 8.38
N ALA A 414 6.39 17.77 7.40
CA ALA A 414 5.41 16.70 7.27
C ALA A 414 6.03 15.42 6.68
N ALA A 415 5.50 14.25 7.06
CA ALA A 415 5.94 12.96 6.55
C ALA A 415 4.80 11.92 6.56
N GLY A 416 4.86 10.97 5.65
CA GLY A 416 3.89 9.89 5.49
C GLY A 416 2.63 10.32 4.76
N GLU A 417 1.52 9.59 4.92
CA GLU A 417 0.29 9.74 4.12
C GLU A 417 -0.39 11.14 4.22
N VAL A 418 0.07 12.01 5.10
CA VAL A 418 -0.35 13.41 5.17
C VAL A 418 0.24 14.26 4.03
N THR A 419 1.30 13.76 3.37
CA THR A 419 2.00 14.41 2.26
C THR A 419 1.52 13.91 0.90
N GLY A 420 1.68 14.71 -0.15
CA GLY A 420 1.41 14.34 -1.53
C GLY A 420 2.68 14.27 -2.39
N ASP A 421 2.48 14.06 -3.70
CA ASP A 421 3.53 14.16 -4.75
C ASP A 421 4.57 13.02 -4.76
N ILE A 422 4.43 11.97 -3.91
CA ILE A 422 5.42 10.87 -3.84
C ILE A 422 5.02 9.69 -4.72
N HIS A 423 3.76 9.27 -4.64
CA HIS A 423 3.32 7.98 -5.19
C HIS A 423 2.57 8.07 -6.51
N GLY A 424 2.32 9.29 -7.00
CA GLY A 424 1.50 9.52 -8.19
C GLY A 424 0.08 8.96 -8.05
N ALA A 425 -0.52 8.56 -9.18
CA ALA A 425 -1.92 8.13 -9.21
C ALA A 425 -2.17 6.74 -8.60
N ASN A 426 -1.13 5.93 -8.40
CA ASN A 426 -1.29 4.57 -7.86
C ASN A 426 -0.04 4.12 -7.08
N ARG A 427 -0.13 4.14 -5.76
CA ARG A 427 0.94 3.71 -4.88
C ARG A 427 1.19 2.20 -4.98
N LEU A 428 2.44 1.81 -5.25
CA LEU A 428 2.85 0.40 -5.26
C LEU A 428 2.68 -0.24 -3.88
N GLY A 429 2.30 -1.52 -3.88
CA GLY A 429 2.27 -2.33 -2.65
C GLY A 429 3.63 -2.37 -1.98
N GLY A 430 3.67 -2.12 -0.66
CA GLY A 430 4.91 -2.08 0.13
C GLY A 430 5.56 -0.69 0.24
N ASN A 431 5.24 0.28 -0.61
CA ASN A 431 5.87 1.62 -0.56
C ASN A 431 5.37 2.49 0.60
N ALA A 432 4.17 2.28 1.15
CA ALA A 432 3.67 3.11 2.25
C ALA A 432 4.54 3.02 3.52
N ILE A 433 5.05 1.83 3.86
CA ILE A 433 5.90 1.65 5.05
C ILE A 433 7.30 2.26 4.80
N VAL A 434 7.80 2.18 3.57
CA VAL A 434 9.05 2.84 3.18
C VAL A 434 8.94 4.35 3.30
N ASP A 435 7.85 4.91 2.76
CA ASP A 435 7.55 6.34 2.82
C ASP A 435 7.58 6.85 4.27
N ILE A 436 6.76 6.28 5.17
CA ILE A 436 6.72 6.74 6.56
C ILE A 436 8.06 6.60 7.28
N ALA A 437 8.87 5.59 6.95
CA ALA A 437 10.17 5.37 7.58
C ALA A 437 11.24 6.34 7.02
N VAL A 438 11.31 6.50 5.70
CA VAL A 438 12.28 7.36 5.04
C VAL A 438 12.00 8.82 5.36
N PHE A 439 10.80 9.30 5.02
CA PHE A 439 10.47 10.72 5.20
C PHE A 439 10.25 11.08 6.67
N GLY A 440 9.75 10.16 7.51
CA GLY A 440 9.69 10.38 8.96
C GLY A 440 11.05 10.59 9.59
N ARG A 441 12.06 9.80 9.17
CA ARG A 441 13.46 9.99 9.59
C ARG A 441 14.03 11.31 9.10
N ILE A 442 13.85 11.64 7.81
CA ILE A 442 14.34 12.91 7.24
C ILE A 442 13.68 14.11 7.92
N ALA A 443 12.36 14.08 8.16
CA ALA A 443 11.66 15.15 8.86
C ALA A 443 12.19 15.35 10.29
N GLY A 444 12.47 14.25 11.01
CA GLY A 444 13.08 14.30 12.33
C GLY A 444 14.49 14.90 12.32
N GLU A 445 15.32 14.50 11.37
CA GLU A 445 16.67 15.06 11.17
C GLU A 445 16.63 16.55 10.79
N SER A 446 15.73 16.93 9.88
CA SER A 446 15.58 18.31 9.41
C SER A 446 15.10 19.25 10.53
N VAL A 447 14.05 18.86 11.27
CA VAL A 447 13.57 19.69 12.38
C VAL A 447 14.60 19.83 13.51
N ALA A 448 15.42 18.78 13.73
CA ALA A 448 16.49 18.84 14.73
C ALA A 448 17.58 19.88 14.37
N LEU A 449 17.78 20.17 13.10
CA LEU A 449 18.73 21.18 12.59
C LEU A 449 18.12 22.58 12.50
N GLU A 450 16.81 22.74 12.67
CA GLU A 450 16.11 24.05 12.64
C GLU A 450 16.71 25.01 13.69
N LYS A 451 16.88 26.28 13.29
CA LYS A 451 17.57 27.32 14.11
C LYS A 451 16.58 28.14 14.90
#